data_f90044ec95fb78e10563cf5f7289e3dd
#
_entry.id   f90044ec95fb78e10563cf5f7289e3dd
#
_cell.length_a   1.000
_cell.length_b   1.000
_cell.length_c   1.000
_cell.angle_alpha   90.00
_cell.angle_beta   90.00
_cell.angle_gamma   90.00
#
_symmetry.space_group_name_H-M   'P 1'
#
loop_
_entity.id
_entity.type
_entity.pdbx_description
1 polymer ?
#
loop_
_entity_poly.entity_id
_entity_poly.type
_entity_poly.pdbx_seq_one_letter_code
_entity_poly.pdbx_strand_id
1 'polypeptide(L)'
;YPAGYFTSAIPISATVKYPPGWKAATAVRPVRTVGDTVTYETVPYDTLVDSPVFAGKYFRSEPLGENVTLNIVADAPKYLSIKPYQLDAHKRLVTQAIKLFGTRQFDRYDFLLSLTDRMGGIGLEHHRSSENGVNREYFTEWESGPGRRNLLPHELVHSWNGKHRRPEGQIVP
;
A
#
# COMPACT_ATOMS: atom_id res chain seq x y z
N TYR A 1 17.84 -0.48 -16.77
CA TYR A 1 18.84 -1.12 -15.90
C TYR A 1 19.94 -1.78 -16.76
N PRO A 2 21.12 -2.10 -16.15
CA PRO A 2 22.24 -2.68 -16.91
C PRO A 2 21.85 -4.02 -17.56
N ALA A 3 22.20 -4.17 -18.83
CA ALA A 3 21.96 -5.42 -19.56
C ALA A 3 22.82 -6.56 -18.98
N GLY A 4 22.30 -7.78 -19.00
CA GLY A 4 23.02 -8.97 -18.55
C GLY A 4 22.94 -9.26 -17.04
N TYR A 5 22.17 -8.47 -16.28
CA TYR A 5 21.94 -8.72 -14.85
C TYR A 5 20.46 -9.04 -14.59
N PHE A 6 20.21 -9.94 -13.65
CA PHE A 6 18.86 -10.14 -13.10
C PHE A 6 18.48 -8.93 -12.25
N THR A 7 17.24 -8.49 -12.33
CA THR A 7 16.72 -7.34 -11.55
C THR A 7 16.86 -7.55 -10.05
N SER A 8 16.68 -8.78 -9.57
CA SER A 8 16.87 -9.18 -8.17
C SER A 8 18.31 -9.05 -7.67
N ALA A 9 19.30 -9.01 -8.57
CA ALA A 9 20.71 -8.88 -8.23
C ALA A 9 21.23 -7.45 -8.31
N ILE A 10 20.38 -6.46 -8.65
CA ILE A 10 20.77 -5.06 -8.78
C ILE A 10 20.33 -4.29 -7.54
N PRO A 11 21.23 -3.94 -6.60
CA PRO A 11 20.87 -3.17 -5.42
C PRO A 11 20.63 -1.70 -5.80
N ILE A 12 19.51 -1.13 -5.34
CA ILE A 12 19.14 0.27 -5.55
C ILE A 12 18.90 0.94 -4.19
N SER A 13 19.48 2.12 -4.00
CA SER A 13 19.17 3.02 -2.90
C SER A 13 18.46 4.25 -3.46
N ALA A 14 17.19 4.39 -3.15
CA ALA A 14 16.38 5.49 -3.64
C ALA A 14 16.41 6.68 -2.66
N THR A 15 16.50 7.89 -3.20
CA THR A 15 16.31 9.13 -2.44
C THR A 15 15.30 10.01 -3.16
N VAL A 16 14.25 10.43 -2.44
CA VAL A 16 13.16 11.23 -2.99
C VAL A 16 13.03 12.53 -2.22
N LYS A 17 12.97 13.66 -2.94
CA LYS A 17 12.63 14.95 -2.38
C LYS A 17 11.14 15.22 -2.63
N TYR A 18 10.37 15.31 -1.57
CA TYR A 18 8.94 15.61 -1.62
C TYR A 18 8.68 17.12 -1.62
N PRO A 19 7.53 17.58 -2.09
CA PRO A 19 7.09 18.96 -1.87
C PRO A 19 7.03 19.29 -0.37
N PRO A 20 7.29 20.55 0.02
CA PRO A 20 7.25 20.95 1.43
C PRO A 20 5.91 20.59 2.11
N GLY A 21 6.01 19.97 3.28
CA GLY A 21 4.84 19.57 4.09
C GLY A 21 4.07 18.35 3.58
N TRP A 22 4.53 17.68 2.52
CA TRP A 22 3.98 16.41 2.08
C TRP A 22 4.52 15.27 2.94
N LYS A 23 3.66 14.26 3.13
CA LYS A 23 4.02 12.97 3.72
C LYS A 23 3.87 11.87 2.68
N ALA A 24 4.64 10.80 2.84
CA ALA A 24 4.66 9.69 1.90
C ALA A 24 4.62 8.35 2.61
N ALA A 25 4.08 7.35 1.93
CA ALA A 25 4.14 5.95 2.32
C ALA A 25 4.53 5.08 1.12
N THR A 26 5.29 4.05 1.40
CA THR A 26 5.71 3.01 0.45
C THR A 26 6.11 1.76 1.23
N ALA A 27 6.18 0.63 0.56
CA ALA A 27 6.66 -0.61 1.15
C ALA A 27 8.18 -0.61 1.45
N VAL A 28 8.96 0.30 0.86
CA VAL A 28 10.41 0.45 1.17
C VAL A 28 10.59 1.34 2.41
N ARG A 29 11.42 0.91 3.37
CA ARG A 29 11.58 1.63 4.65
C ARG A 29 12.42 2.88 4.50
N PRO A 30 12.01 4.02 5.08
CA PRO A 30 12.88 5.17 5.19
C PRO A 30 14.02 4.88 6.18
N VAL A 31 15.26 5.18 5.80
CA VAL A 31 16.45 5.05 6.66
C VAL A 31 17.00 6.40 7.11
N ARG A 32 16.69 7.47 6.37
CA ARG A 32 17.10 8.83 6.70
C ARG A 32 16.11 9.84 6.16
N THR A 33 15.78 10.84 6.97
CA THR A 33 14.98 11.99 6.54
C THR A 33 15.70 13.28 6.92
N VAL A 34 15.86 14.16 5.94
CA VAL A 34 16.46 15.50 6.13
C VAL A 34 15.57 16.52 5.42
N GLY A 35 14.85 17.32 6.20
CA GLY A 35 13.80 18.20 5.66
C GLY A 35 12.76 17.41 4.88
N ASP A 36 12.55 17.78 3.62
CA ASP A 36 11.60 17.11 2.71
C ASP A 36 12.23 15.95 1.90
N THR A 37 13.49 15.60 2.19
CA THR A 37 14.21 14.55 1.47
C THR A 37 14.28 13.27 2.30
N VAL A 38 13.82 12.18 1.72
CA VAL A 38 13.81 10.85 2.34
C VAL A 38 14.71 9.91 1.55
N THR A 39 15.66 9.30 2.24
CA THR A 39 16.48 8.20 1.71
C THR A 39 15.89 6.88 2.23
N TYR A 40 15.71 5.94 1.33
CA TYR A 40 15.13 4.64 1.61
C TYR A 40 16.21 3.57 1.74
N GLU A 41 15.86 2.45 2.36
CA GLU A 41 16.73 1.27 2.43
C GLU A 41 17.15 0.79 1.05
N THR A 42 18.34 0.19 0.96
CA THR A 42 18.77 -0.45 -0.29
C THR A 42 18.02 -1.74 -0.49
N VAL A 43 17.35 -1.85 -1.62
CA VAL A 43 16.56 -3.03 -2.00
C VAL A 43 16.94 -3.49 -3.41
N PRO A 44 16.64 -4.74 -3.81
CA PRO A 44 16.70 -5.16 -5.20
C PRO A 44 15.86 -4.26 -6.11
N TYR A 45 16.29 -4.11 -7.36
CA TYR A 45 15.59 -3.27 -8.34
C TYR A 45 14.13 -3.73 -8.57
N ASP A 46 13.88 -5.03 -8.63
CA ASP A 46 12.52 -5.58 -8.73
C ASP A 46 11.65 -5.22 -7.53
N THR A 47 12.21 -5.25 -6.32
CA THR A 47 11.51 -4.80 -5.10
C THR A 47 11.20 -3.30 -5.17
N LEU A 48 12.14 -2.47 -5.66
CA LEU A 48 11.90 -1.04 -5.79
C LEU A 48 10.74 -0.73 -6.75
N VAL A 49 10.73 -1.36 -7.93
CA VAL A 49 9.68 -1.13 -8.94
C VAL A 49 8.33 -1.72 -8.56
N ASP A 50 8.31 -2.72 -7.65
CA ASP A 50 7.11 -3.28 -7.04
C ASP A 50 6.68 -2.52 -5.75
N SER A 51 7.27 -1.36 -5.48
CA SER A 51 7.01 -0.58 -4.27
C SER A 51 6.64 0.86 -4.61
N PRO A 52 5.40 1.11 -5.06
CA PRO A 52 4.93 2.45 -5.39
C PRO A 52 4.97 3.38 -4.17
N VAL A 53 4.95 4.68 -4.44
CA VAL A 53 4.93 5.72 -3.41
C VAL A 53 3.63 6.50 -3.53
N PHE A 54 2.84 6.53 -2.44
CA PHE A 54 1.74 7.48 -2.30
C PHE A 54 2.18 8.65 -1.43
N ALA A 55 2.08 9.86 -1.96
CA ALA A 55 2.49 11.05 -1.25
C ALA A 55 1.46 12.18 -1.40
N GLY A 56 1.27 12.95 -0.34
CA GLY A 56 0.30 14.04 -0.36
C GLY A 56 0.40 14.98 0.84
N LYS A 57 -0.19 16.16 0.68
CA LYS A 57 -0.29 17.16 1.74
C LYS A 57 -1.22 16.69 2.87
N TYR A 58 -2.33 16.05 2.50
CA TYR A 58 -3.31 15.52 3.44
C TYR A 58 -3.10 14.01 3.55
N PHE A 59 -2.47 13.61 4.64
CA PHE A 59 -2.01 12.25 4.87
C PHE A 59 -2.44 11.75 6.25
N ARG A 60 -2.83 10.50 6.32
CA ARG A 60 -3.13 9.79 7.56
C ARG A 60 -2.60 8.35 7.48
N SER A 61 -2.03 7.85 8.57
CA SER A 61 -1.52 6.49 8.67
C SER A 61 -2.10 5.83 9.93
N GLU A 62 -2.65 4.63 9.77
CA GLU A 62 -3.31 3.87 10.83
C GLU A 62 -2.78 2.44 10.88
N PRO A 63 -2.25 1.99 12.01
CA PRO A 63 -1.87 0.60 12.18
C PRO A 63 -3.12 -0.28 12.27
N LEU A 64 -3.13 -1.37 11.50
CA LEU A 64 -4.23 -2.34 11.47
C LEU A 64 -3.93 -3.62 12.27
N GLY A 65 -2.74 -3.73 12.86
CA GLY A 65 -2.25 -4.97 13.47
C GLY A 65 -1.48 -5.85 12.46
N GLU A 66 -0.85 -6.92 12.94
CA GLU A 66 -0.14 -7.91 12.11
C GLU A 66 0.93 -7.31 11.16
N ASN A 67 1.56 -6.20 11.55
CA ASN A 67 2.47 -5.41 10.71
C ASN A 67 1.83 -4.87 9.43
N VAL A 68 0.52 -4.65 9.43
CA VAL A 68 -0.22 -4.03 8.34
C VAL A 68 -0.55 -2.60 8.70
N THR A 69 -0.34 -1.68 7.75
CA THR A 69 -0.63 -0.25 7.90
C THR A 69 -1.56 0.22 6.78
N LEU A 70 -2.53 1.04 7.12
CA LEU A 70 -3.37 1.77 6.18
C LEU A 70 -2.85 3.20 6.04
N ASN A 71 -2.24 3.50 4.91
CA ASN A 71 -1.71 4.82 4.58
C ASN A 71 -2.64 5.50 3.58
N ILE A 72 -3.10 6.70 3.92
CA ILE A 72 -4.17 7.39 3.19
C ILE A 72 -3.68 8.76 2.75
N VAL A 73 -3.84 9.07 1.47
CA VAL A 73 -3.73 10.41 0.92
C VAL A 73 -5.11 10.89 0.44
N ALA A 74 -5.41 12.18 0.58
CA ALA A 74 -6.70 12.72 0.22
C ALA A 74 -6.62 14.11 -0.40
N ASP A 75 -7.65 14.51 -1.16
CA ASP A 75 -7.78 15.86 -1.75
C ASP A 75 -8.01 16.95 -0.71
N ALA A 76 -8.56 16.60 0.48
CA ALA A 76 -8.83 17.55 1.56
C ALA A 76 -8.85 16.87 2.93
N PRO A 77 -8.56 17.62 4.03
CA PRO A 77 -8.52 17.05 5.40
C PRO A 77 -9.81 16.38 5.83
N LYS A 78 -10.96 16.89 5.38
CA LYS A 78 -12.28 16.36 5.75
C LYS A 78 -12.48 14.89 5.35
N TYR A 79 -11.83 14.44 4.25
CA TYR A 79 -11.93 13.06 3.79
C TYR A 79 -11.08 12.08 4.62
N LEU A 80 -10.18 12.58 5.44
CA LEU A 80 -9.38 11.77 6.38
C LEU A 80 -10.11 11.53 7.72
N SER A 81 -11.39 11.94 7.83
CA SER A 81 -12.19 11.70 9.04
C SER A 81 -12.67 10.24 9.04
N ILE A 82 -12.02 9.41 9.85
CA ILE A 82 -12.32 7.99 10.00
C ILE A 82 -12.96 7.76 11.37
N LYS A 83 -14.13 7.14 11.39
CA LYS A 83 -14.81 6.75 12.63
C LYS A 83 -14.19 5.45 13.19
N PRO A 84 -14.21 5.24 14.53
CA PRO A 84 -13.61 4.05 15.13
C PRO A 84 -14.08 2.73 14.52
N TYR A 85 -15.37 2.56 14.29
CA TYR A 85 -15.91 1.33 13.72
C TYR A 85 -15.47 1.05 12.28
N GLN A 86 -15.16 2.10 11.50
CA GLN A 86 -14.61 1.98 10.15
C GLN A 86 -13.17 1.47 10.21
N LEU A 87 -12.37 2.01 11.12
CA LEU A 87 -11.01 1.53 11.37
C LEU A 87 -11.02 0.08 11.87
N ASP A 88 -11.95 -0.26 12.78
CA ASP A 88 -12.10 -1.62 13.27
C ASP A 88 -12.53 -2.61 12.17
N ALA A 89 -13.29 -2.16 11.17
CA ALA A 89 -13.61 -2.98 10.01
C ALA A 89 -12.34 -3.35 9.22
N HIS A 90 -11.41 -2.39 9.02
CA HIS A 90 -10.12 -2.66 8.35
C HIS A 90 -9.20 -3.55 9.19
N LYS A 91 -9.16 -3.38 10.50
CA LYS A 91 -8.42 -4.29 11.42
C LYS A 91 -8.98 -5.72 11.33
N ARG A 92 -10.30 -5.87 11.35
CA ARG A 92 -10.95 -7.18 11.17
C ARG A 92 -10.67 -7.80 9.82
N LEU A 93 -10.60 -7.01 8.74
CA LEU A 93 -10.20 -7.52 7.43
C LEU A 93 -8.86 -8.26 7.52
N VAL A 94 -7.84 -7.63 8.08
CA VAL A 94 -6.49 -8.22 8.20
C VAL A 94 -6.54 -9.52 9.03
N THR A 95 -7.13 -9.46 10.21
CA THR A 95 -7.23 -10.61 11.11
C THR A 95 -8.02 -11.77 10.47
N GLN A 96 -9.12 -11.48 9.79
CA GLN A 96 -9.95 -12.51 9.16
C GLN A 96 -9.27 -13.12 7.93
N ALA A 97 -8.55 -12.33 7.13
CA ALA A 97 -7.78 -12.85 6.00
C ALA A 97 -6.70 -13.83 6.47
N ILE A 98 -5.90 -13.44 7.46
CA ILE A 98 -4.86 -14.33 8.03
C ILE A 98 -5.47 -15.61 8.61
N LYS A 99 -6.60 -15.49 9.32
CA LYS A 99 -7.32 -16.66 9.87
C LYS A 99 -7.87 -17.57 8.77
N LEU A 100 -8.41 -17.01 7.70
CA LEU A 100 -8.98 -17.77 6.57
C LEU A 100 -7.89 -18.58 5.85
N PHE A 101 -6.73 -17.98 5.60
CA PHE A 101 -5.65 -18.63 4.87
C PHE A 101 -4.66 -19.38 5.77
N GLY A 102 -4.81 -19.29 7.10
CA GLY A 102 -4.01 -20.01 8.08
C GLY A 102 -2.56 -19.53 8.24
N THR A 103 -2.13 -18.55 7.47
CA THR A 103 -0.75 -18.03 7.50
C THR A 103 -0.70 -16.61 6.96
N ARG A 104 0.35 -15.88 7.34
CA ARG A 104 0.72 -14.58 6.79
C ARG A 104 1.88 -14.78 5.78
N GLN A 105 1.72 -14.28 4.57
CA GLN A 105 2.69 -14.43 3.49
C GLN A 105 3.74 -13.30 3.46
N PHE A 106 3.47 -12.18 4.12
CA PHE A 106 4.31 -10.98 4.15
C PHE A 106 4.90 -10.76 5.54
N ASP A 107 6.07 -10.15 5.63
CA ASP A 107 6.67 -9.65 6.87
C ASP A 107 5.97 -8.35 7.33
N ARG A 108 5.56 -7.51 6.38
CA ARG A 108 4.78 -6.29 6.54
C ARG A 108 3.91 -6.04 5.31
N TYR A 109 2.88 -5.23 5.45
CA TYR A 109 2.04 -4.84 4.33
C TYR A 109 1.52 -3.42 4.49
N ASP A 110 1.59 -2.64 3.41
CA ASP A 110 1.14 -1.26 3.36
C ASP A 110 -0.02 -1.12 2.35
N PHE A 111 -1.23 -0.89 2.85
CA PHE A 111 -2.29 -0.37 1.99
C PHE A 111 -1.96 1.08 1.66
N LEU A 112 -1.85 1.41 0.39
CA LEU A 112 -1.71 2.77 -0.13
C LEU A 112 -3.07 3.18 -0.70
N LEU A 113 -3.80 4.02 0.02
CA LEU A 113 -5.17 4.40 -0.31
C LEU A 113 -5.22 5.87 -0.73
N SER A 114 -5.72 6.14 -1.93
CA SER A 114 -5.98 7.49 -2.41
C SER A 114 -7.49 7.80 -2.43
N LEU A 115 -7.86 8.90 -1.78
CA LEU A 115 -9.22 9.40 -1.69
C LEU A 115 -9.34 10.63 -2.60
N THR A 116 -9.61 10.40 -3.88
CA THR A 116 -9.60 11.45 -4.90
C THR A 116 -10.53 11.12 -6.07
N ASP A 117 -11.13 12.15 -6.67
CA ASP A 117 -11.88 12.04 -7.92
C ASP A 117 -11.04 12.48 -9.13
N ARG A 118 -9.76 12.84 -8.91
CA ARG A 118 -8.87 13.39 -9.95
C ARG A 118 -7.97 12.34 -10.59
N MET A 119 -7.89 11.18 -9.98
CA MET A 119 -7.19 10.01 -10.49
C MET A 119 -8.22 8.93 -10.78
N GLY A 120 -7.99 8.12 -11.79
CA GLY A 120 -8.82 6.94 -12.03
C GLY A 120 -8.83 5.98 -10.84
N GLY A 121 -9.90 5.23 -10.67
CA GLY A 121 -9.93 4.12 -9.73
C GLY A 121 -8.86 3.09 -10.13
N ILE A 122 -8.12 2.58 -9.13
CA ILE A 122 -7.10 1.55 -9.32
C ILE A 122 -7.15 0.57 -8.16
N GLY A 123 -6.98 -0.70 -8.47
CA GLY A 123 -6.53 -1.75 -7.56
C GLY A 123 -5.31 -2.39 -8.19
N LEU A 124 -4.21 -2.47 -7.46
CA LEU A 124 -2.99 -3.12 -7.94
C LEU A 124 -2.22 -3.72 -6.76
N GLU A 125 -2.05 -5.01 -6.85
CA GLU A 125 -1.36 -5.79 -5.85
C GLU A 125 0.17 -5.77 -6.03
N HIS A 126 0.88 -5.69 -4.90
CA HIS A 126 2.33 -5.79 -4.78
C HIS A 126 2.70 -6.80 -3.70
N HIS A 127 3.97 -7.21 -3.62
CA HIS A 127 4.41 -8.19 -2.60
C HIS A 127 4.23 -7.69 -1.18
N ARG A 128 4.40 -6.39 -0.93
CA ARG A 128 4.37 -5.79 0.40
C ARG A 128 3.42 -4.59 0.51
N SER A 129 2.64 -4.33 -0.53
CA SER A 129 1.66 -3.24 -0.54
C SER A 129 0.55 -3.48 -1.55
N SER A 130 -0.43 -2.60 -1.57
CA SER A 130 -1.35 -2.45 -2.70
C SER A 130 -1.67 -0.98 -2.94
N GLU A 131 -1.85 -0.64 -4.22
CA GLU A 131 -2.41 0.63 -4.63
C GLU A 131 -3.94 0.54 -4.64
N ASN A 132 -4.60 1.48 -3.99
CA ASN A 132 -6.05 1.47 -3.87
C ASN A 132 -6.57 2.89 -4.14
N GLY A 133 -7.20 3.09 -5.29
CA GLY A 133 -7.83 4.36 -5.66
C GLY A 133 -9.35 4.27 -5.53
N VAL A 134 -9.93 5.06 -4.64
CA VAL A 134 -11.36 5.10 -4.39
C VAL A 134 -11.87 6.55 -4.36
N ASN A 135 -13.19 6.71 -4.42
CA ASN A 135 -13.80 8.03 -4.30
C ASN A 135 -13.40 8.70 -2.99
N ARG A 136 -13.24 10.01 -3.02
CA ARG A 136 -12.85 10.82 -1.85
C ARG A 136 -13.80 10.67 -0.66
N GLU A 137 -15.08 10.35 -0.90
CA GLU A 137 -16.10 10.14 0.13
C GLU A 137 -16.06 8.74 0.77
N TYR A 138 -15.07 7.90 0.52
CA TYR A 138 -14.98 6.52 1.00
C TYR A 138 -15.33 6.35 2.49
N PHE A 139 -14.81 7.21 3.37
CA PHE A 139 -15.12 7.19 4.79
C PHE A 139 -16.32 8.04 5.17
N THR A 140 -16.56 9.16 4.50
CA THR A 140 -17.65 10.09 4.85
C THR A 140 -19.01 9.57 4.40
N GLU A 141 -19.06 8.77 3.34
CA GLU A 141 -20.26 8.11 2.82
C GLU A 141 -20.19 6.58 2.95
N TRP A 142 -19.65 6.11 4.07
CA TRP A 142 -19.38 4.71 4.31
C TRP A 142 -20.59 3.78 4.12
N GLU A 143 -21.77 4.19 4.59
CA GLU A 143 -22.97 3.35 4.56
C GLU A 143 -23.60 3.25 3.18
N SER A 144 -23.41 4.25 2.32
CA SER A 144 -23.98 4.29 0.97
C SER A 144 -23.26 3.39 -0.04
N GLY A 145 -22.07 2.90 0.30
CA GLY A 145 -21.22 2.20 -0.65
C GLY A 145 -20.65 0.87 -0.17
N PRO A 146 -21.45 -0.13 0.29
CA PRO A 146 -20.89 -1.40 0.73
C PRO A 146 -20.06 -2.11 -0.34
N GLY A 147 -20.43 -2.01 -1.62
CA GLY A 147 -19.68 -2.57 -2.74
C GLY A 147 -18.34 -1.88 -3.00
N ARG A 148 -18.15 -0.64 -2.53
CA ARG A 148 -16.89 0.11 -2.69
C ARG A 148 -15.80 -0.36 -1.70
N ARG A 149 -16.15 -1.18 -0.72
CA ARG A 149 -15.27 -1.67 0.33
C ARG A 149 -14.60 -2.99 0.01
N ASN A 150 -14.86 -3.55 -1.17
CA ASN A 150 -14.27 -4.82 -1.60
C ASN A 150 -12.85 -4.69 -2.16
N LEU A 151 -12.38 -3.48 -2.50
CA LEU A 151 -11.09 -3.26 -3.14
C LEU A 151 -9.92 -3.69 -2.23
N LEU A 152 -9.84 -3.15 -1.01
CA LEU A 152 -8.76 -3.49 -0.09
C LEU A 152 -8.71 -4.99 0.25
N PRO A 153 -9.83 -5.67 0.53
CA PRO A 153 -9.85 -7.13 0.64
C PRO A 153 -9.34 -7.85 -0.60
N HIS A 154 -9.74 -7.41 -1.79
CA HIS A 154 -9.33 -7.99 -3.06
C HIS A 154 -7.80 -7.95 -3.21
N GLU A 155 -7.21 -6.76 -3.05
CA GLU A 155 -5.76 -6.58 -3.20
C GLU A 155 -4.97 -7.32 -2.10
N LEU A 156 -5.48 -7.37 -0.86
CA LEU A 156 -4.82 -8.11 0.20
C LEU A 156 -4.77 -9.62 -0.10
N VAL A 157 -5.86 -10.18 -0.66
CA VAL A 157 -5.95 -11.61 -0.98
C VAL A 157 -4.91 -12.04 -2.02
N HIS A 158 -4.48 -11.14 -2.88
CA HIS A 158 -3.39 -11.42 -3.83
C HIS A 158 -2.06 -11.81 -3.14
N SER A 159 -1.85 -11.47 -1.86
CA SER A 159 -0.73 -12.00 -1.08
C SER A 159 -0.73 -13.53 -1.01
N TRP A 160 -1.91 -14.16 -0.99
CA TRP A 160 -2.08 -15.62 -1.00
C TRP A 160 -2.34 -16.20 -2.39
N ASN A 161 -2.83 -15.38 -3.32
CA ASN A 161 -3.18 -15.82 -4.67
C ASN A 161 -2.65 -14.83 -5.71
N GLY A 162 -1.46 -15.09 -6.23
CA GLY A 162 -0.84 -14.31 -7.30
C GLY A 162 0.53 -13.74 -7.00
N LYS A 163 0.83 -13.30 -5.76
CA LYS A 163 2.14 -12.74 -5.40
C LYS A 163 3.07 -13.77 -4.77
N HIS A 164 2.76 -14.28 -3.61
CA HIS A 164 3.64 -15.26 -2.91
C HIS A 164 3.32 -16.71 -3.28
N ARG A 165 2.16 -16.98 -3.85
CA ARG A 165 1.76 -18.30 -4.37
C ARG A 165 1.25 -18.14 -5.78
N ARG A 166 1.85 -18.87 -6.70
CA ARG A 166 1.47 -18.91 -8.11
C ARG A 166 1.29 -20.37 -8.56
N PRO A 167 0.37 -20.65 -9.50
CA PRO A 167 0.32 -21.94 -10.17
C PRO A 167 1.66 -22.25 -10.85
N GLU A 168 2.03 -23.53 -10.90
CA GLU A 168 3.30 -23.99 -11.46
C GLU A 168 3.57 -23.47 -12.87
N GLY A 169 2.54 -23.37 -13.72
CA GLY A 169 2.65 -22.85 -15.08
C GLY A 169 2.79 -21.33 -15.20
N GLN A 170 2.81 -20.59 -14.09
CA GLN A 170 2.97 -19.12 -14.06
C GLN A 170 4.29 -18.67 -13.41
N ILE A 171 5.24 -19.57 -13.27
CA ILE A 171 6.59 -19.21 -12.85
C ILE A 171 7.24 -18.48 -14.00
N VAL A 172 7.40 -17.18 -13.85
CA VAL A 172 8.20 -16.36 -14.77
C VAL A 172 9.58 -16.24 -14.14
N PRO A 173 10.65 -16.53 -14.90
CA PRO A 173 12.02 -16.45 -14.42
C PRO A 173 12.43 -15.02 -14.04
#